data_42b15801badfc13162f92d153e7d729d
#
_entry.id   42b15801badfc13162f92d153e7d729d
#
_cell.length_a   1.000
_cell.length_b   1.000
_cell.length_c   1.000
_cell.angle_alpha   90.00
_cell.angle_beta   90.00
_cell.angle_gamma   90.00
#
_symmetry.space_group_name_H-M   'P 1'
#
loop_
_entity.id
_entity.type
_entity.pdbx_description
1 polymer ?
#
loop_
_entity_poly.entity_id
_entity_poly.type
_entity_poly.pdbx_seq_one_letter_code
_entity_poly.pdbx_strand_id
1 'polypeptide(L)'
;ITYTNNSFDNLDFLWLQLDQNLFKKESRGSALLPMTGSRYGDSNSQFEGGYKIKSVKIDGKDAHYTISDTRMQIDLINHLKARGGKTKIKIEYSFVSPNYGADRMGVEPTKNGKIFTLAQWFPRMAVYDDVMGWNTLPYLGAGEFYLEYGDITANITVPANHYVVGSGELLNQNEVYSKEQIKRWDTAKNSEKTVVIRSADEVNNSVKTSNGTKTWKFKIQNTRDFAWASSSAFILDAARINLPSGKKSLAISAYPVESDGKEAWGRSTEYTKASIEHYSKQWYEYPYPAATNVAGNEGGMEYPGIVFCHMNSKGEGLWGVTDHEFGHIWFPMIVGSNERVHGWMDEGFNTFVNDISTKNFNNGEYYKKQSAQRMASYLFSDNLEPVTTQPDNMRERNIGALLYYKPGAGMKVLRETILGEEKFDKALRQYIKYWAYKHPTPEDFFRTMENVSGEELSWFWRGWFLNKWTIDQGINSAKYVDGDYKKGLILKVENFGQLPMPTTVQVNFKDGTSQEVKLPIEVWKRNTEWTFKVPSTKEVSTIKLDPNGALPDVDLKNNTFNMGDAC
;
A
#
# COMPACT_ATOMS: atom_id res chain seq x y z
N ILE A 1 -15.34 11.84 19.88
CA ILE A 1 -14.95 12.40 18.58
C ILE A 1 -15.42 13.84 18.52
N THR A 2 -14.55 14.77 18.13
CA THR A 2 -14.95 16.13 17.73
C THR A 2 -14.88 16.19 16.21
N TYR A 3 -16.01 16.36 15.55
CA TYR A 3 -16.08 16.44 14.10
C TYR A 3 -16.30 17.87 13.65
N THR A 4 -15.53 18.29 12.64
CA THR A 4 -15.64 19.60 12.01
C THR A 4 -16.13 19.43 10.58
N ASN A 5 -17.26 20.03 10.23
CA ASN A 5 -17.77 20.06 8.88
C ASN A 5 -17.06 21.14 8.06
N ASN A 6 -16.05 20.77 7.30
CA ASN A 6 -15.33 21.68 6.41
C ASN A 6 -15.94 21.79 5.00
N SER A 7 -17.05 21.06 4.73
CA SER A 7 -17.71 21.09 3.44
C SER A 7 -18.51 22.39 3.22
N PHE A 8 -19.00 22.56 2.01
CA PHE A 8 -19.90 23.66 1.64
C PHE A 8 -21.37 23.40 1.99
N ASP A 9 -21.69 22.21 2.45
CA ASP A 9 -23.04 21.77 2.75
C ASP A 9 -23.33 21.76 4.25
N ASN A 10 -24.55 22.11 4.64
CA ASN A 10 -25.05 21.81 5.98
C ASN A 10 -25.38 20.31 6.07
N LEU A 11 -25.01 19.67 7.17
CA LEU A 11 -25.24 18.24 7.36
C LEU A 11 -26.37 17.99 8.36
N ASP A 12 -27.33 17.16 7.97
CA ASP A 12 -28.48 16.75 8.79
C ASP A 12 -28.23 15.49 9.59
N PHE A 13 -27.25 14.70 9.18
CA PHE A 13 -26.83 13.45 9.80
C PHE A 13 -25.35 13.21 9.58
N LEU A 14 -24.79 12.30 10.37
CA LEU A 14 -23.40 11.86 10.27
C LEU A 14 -23.35 10.36 9.99
N TRP A 15 -22.32 9.92 9.28
CA TRP A 15 -22.05 8.51 9.07
C TRP A 15 -20.72 8.09 9.70
N LEU A 16 -20.74 6.93 10.37
CA LEU A 16 -19.56 6.27 10.91
C LEU A 16 -19.41 4.86 10.36
N GLN A 17 -18.18 4.43 10.23
CA GLN A 17 -17.80 3.06 9.89
C GLN A 17 -17.78 2.21 11.17
N LEU A 18 -18.44 1.04 11.11
CA LEU A 18 -18.52 0.05 12.17
C LEU A 18 -17.91 -1.27 11.71
N ASP A 19 -16.62 -1.28 11.38
CA ASP A 19 -16.00 -2.40 10.67
C ASP A 19 -16.00 -3.71 11.48
N GLN A 20 -16.04 -3.67 12.82
CA GLN A 20 -16.22 -4.85 13.66
C GLN A 20 -17.51 -5.63 13.36
N ASN A 21 -18.52 -4.97 12.80
CA ASN A 21 -19.76 -5.64 12.44
C ASN A 21 -19.61 -6.65 11.29
N LEU A 22 -18.44 -6.64 10.57
CA LEU A 22 -18.08 -7.72 9.65
C LEU A 22 -18.15 -9.10 10.32
N PHE A 23 -17.79 -9.18 11.60
CA PHE A 23 -17.75 -10.44 12.36
C PHE A 23 -19.10 -10.92 12.90
N LYS A 24 -20.19 -10.23 12.58
CA LYS A 24 -21.55 -10.74 12.83
C LYS A 24 -21.89 -11.82 11.80
N LYS A 25 -22.54 -12.89 12.24
CA LYS A 25 -22.95 -13.99 11.35
C LYS A 25 -23.86 -13.53 10.22
N GLU A 26 -24.75 -12.59 10.50
CA GLU A 26 -25.66 -12.00 9.51
C GLU A 26 -25.06 -10.84 8.71
N SER A 27 -23.76 -10.54 8.86
CA SER A 27 -23.15 -9.46 8.10
C SER A 27 -23.12 -9.77 6.60
N ARG A 28 -23.14 -8.71 5.79
CA ARG A 28 -23.01 -8.84 4.33
C ARG A 28 -21.69 -9.48 3.93
N GLY A 29 -20.59 -9.13 4.62
CA GLY A 29 -19.27 -9.72 4.37
C GLY A 29 -19.24 -11.22 4.68
N SER A 30 -19.84 -11.66 5.79
CA SER A 30 -19.96 -13.09 6.12
C SER A 30 -20.76 -13.87 5.07
N ALA A 31 -21.79 -13.27 4.50
CA ALA A 31 -22.60 -13.89 3.44
C ALA A 31 -21.84 -14.11 2.12
N LEU A 32 -20.73 -13.38 1.91
CA LEU A 32 -19.90 -13.49 0.70
C LEU A 32 -18.79 -14.53 0.81
N LEU A 33 -18.54 -15.10 1.99
CA LEU A 33 -17.48 -16.08 2.19
C LEU A 33 -17.83 -17.40 1.51
N PRO A 34 -17.06 -17.86 0.52
CA PRO A 34 -17.34 -19.11 -0.17
C PRO A 34 -16.99 -20.31 0.72
N MET A 35 -17.70 -21.42 0.55
CA MET A 35 -17.45 -22.68 1.27
C MET A 35 -16.05 -23.26 0.96
N THR A 36 -15.45 -22.86 -0.15
CA THR A 36 -14.10 -23.28 -0.58
C THR A 36 -12.97 -22.54 0.14
N GLY A 37 -13.31 -21.60 1.03
CA GLY A 37 -12.36 -20.75 1.73
C GLY A 37 -12.13 -19.41 1.04
N SER A 38 -11.71 -18.43 1.83
CA SER A 38 -11.38 -17.08 1.39
C SER A 38 -10.25 -16.54 2.26
N ARG A 39 -9.44 -15.64 1.70
CA ARG A 39 -8.45 -14.87 2.47
C ARG A 39 -9.08 -13.91 3.49
N TYR A 40 -10.37 -13.60 3.35
CA TYR A 40 -11.11 -12.64 4.18
C TYR A 40 -11.87 -13.28 5.32
N GLY A 41 -11.84 -14.59 5.47
CA GLY A 41 -12.50 -15.29 6.58
C GLY A 41 -12.83 -16.74 6.27
N ASP A 42 -13.39 -17.41 7.28
CA ASP A 42 -13.86 -18.80 7.19
C ASP A 42 -15.39 -18.83 7.30
N SER A 43 -16.05 -19.34 6.26
CA SER A 43 -17.51 -19.53 6.24
C SER A 43 -18.02 -20.49 7.31
N ASN A 44 -17.13 -21.36 7.84
CA ASN A 44 -17.44 -22.31 8.92
C ASN A 44 -17.15 -21.76 10.32
N SER A 45 -16.66 -20.52 10.44
CA SER A 45 -16.36 -19.89 11.72
C SER A 45 -17.60 -19.82 12.60
N GLN A 46 -17.45 -20.25 13.85
CA GLN A 46 -18.50 -20.12 14.88
C GLN A 46 -18.37 -18.80 15.68
N PHE A 47 -17.40 -17.97 15.36
CA PHE A 47 -17.19 -16.71 16.03
C PHE A 47 -18.34 -15.73 15.70
N GLU A 48 -18.91 -15.12 16.75
CA GLU A 48 -19.90 -14.07 16.66
C GLU A 48 -19.35 -12.80 17.30
N GLY A 49 -19.02 -11.82 16.47
CA GLY A 49 -18.43 -10.57 16.89
C GLY A 49 -19.35 -9.38 16.67
N GLY A 50 -18.75 -8.25 16.40
CA GLY A 50 -19.45 -6.98 16.15
C GLY A 50 -19.60 -6.10 17.38
N TYR A 51 -19.87 -4.84 17.14
CA TYR A 51 -20.11 -3.87 18.20
C TYR A 51 -21.43 -4.13 18.94
N LYS A 52 -21.37 -4.03 20.27
CA LYS A 52 -22.51 -3.87 21.17
C LYS A 52 -22.53 -2.41 21.60
N ILE A 53 -23.36 -1.61 20.95
CA ILE A 53 -23.50 -0.17 21.24
C ILE A 53 -24.34 0.01 22.50
N LYS A 54 -23.77 0.69 23.49
CA LYS A 54 -24.44 0.99 24.75
C LYS A 54 -25.14 2.35 24.72
N SER A 55 -24.45 3.36 24.19
CA SER A 55 -25.03 4.70 24.04
C SER A 55 -24.35 5.49 22.93
N VAL A 56 -25.12 6.40 22.32
CA VAL A 56 -24.63 7.39 21.34
C VAL A 56 -25.16 8.75 21.76
N LYS A 57 -24.26 9.72 21.89
CA LYS A 57 -24.62 11.09 22.27
C LYS A 57 -23.99 12.11 21.31
N ILE A 58 -24.76 13.13 20.99
CA ILE A 58 -24.34 14.33 20.25
C ILE A 58 -24.41 15.53 21.20
N ASP A 59 -23.29 16.21 21.38
CA ASP A 59 -23.17 17.38 22.27
C ASP A 59 -23.74 17.13 23.69
N GLY A 60 -23.53 15.90 24.20
CA GLY A 60 -23.93 15.46 25.53
C GLY A 60 -25.36 14.95 25.64
N LYS A 61 -26.19 15.04 24.59
CA LYS A 61 -27.56 14.54 24.54
C LYS A 61 -27.65 13.21 23.81
N ASP A 62 -28.56 12.34 24.24
CA ASP A 62 -28.83 11.07 23.56
C ASP A 62 -29.29 11.35 22.12
N ALA A 63 -28.71 10.64 21.18
CA ALA A 63 -28.98 10.78 19.75
C ALA A 63 -29.73 9.57 19.20
N HIS A 64 -30.64 9.82 18.26
CA HIS A 64 -31.17 8.75 17.44
C HIS A 64 -30.16 8.28 16.43
N TYR A 65 -30.02 6.96 16.25
CA TYR A 65 -29.11 6.38 15.28
C TYR A 65 -29.66 5.11 14.66
N THR A 66 -29.23 4.80 13.48
CA THR A 66 -29.58 3.58 12.76
C THR A 66 -28.30 2.85 12.34
N ILE A 67 -28.24 1.53 12.56
CA ILE A 67 -27.15 0.68 12.11
C ILE A 67 -27.59 -0.06 10.85
N SER A 68 -26.80 0.08 9.80
CA SER A 68 -26.93 -0.67 8.55
C SER A 68 -25.65 -1.45 8.28
N ASP A 69 -25.62 -2.72 8.72
CA ASP A 69 -24.46 -3.61 8.58
C ASP A 69 -23.21 -2.99 9.25
N THR A 70 -22.18 -2.66 8.50
CA THR A 70 -20.94 -2.06 8.98
C THR A 70 -20.95 -0.52 9.04
N ARG A 71 -22.13 0.12 9.09
CA ARG A 71 -22.25 1.58 9.14
C ARG A 71 -23.31 2.01 10.17
N MET A 72 -23.06 3.19 10.74
CA MET A 72 -24.01 3.87 11.63
C MET A 72 -24.33 5.25 11.07
N GLN A 73 -25.63 5.55 10.93
CA GLN A 73 -26.11 6.91 10.71
C GLN A 73 -26.56 7.51 12.04
N ILE A 74 -26.13 8.71 12.35
CA ILE A 74 -26.56 9.47 13.54
C ILE A 74 -27.31 10.71 13.09
N ASP A 75 -28.55 10.85 13.51
CA ASP A 75 -29.38 12.01 13.22
C ASP A 75 -28.93 13.22 14.04
N LEU A 76 -28.91 14.38 13.43
CA LEU A 76 -28.62 15.65 14.09
C LEU A 76 -29.92 16.42 14.32
N ILE A 77 -30.16 16.88 15.56
CA ILE A 77 -31.33 17.69 15.91
C ILE A 77 -31.30 19.04 15.16
N ASN A 78 -30.13 19.63 15.05
CA ASN A 78 -29.87 20.83 14.28
C ASN A 78 -28.82 20.55 13.22
N HIS A 79 -28.94 21.18 12.06
CA HIS A 79 -27.92 21.06 11.02
C HIS A 79 -26.53 21.37 11.56
N LEU A 80 -25.56 20.55 11.21
CA LEU A 80 -24.15 20.91 11.40
C LEU A 80 -23.77 21.87 10.27
N LYS A 81 -23.53 23.12 10.63
CA LYS A 81 -23.27 24.20 9.67
C LYS A 81 -22.05 23.89 8.78
N ALA A 82 -22.17 24.26 7.51
CA ALA A 82 -21.08 24.26 6.55
C ALA A 82 -19.90 25.12 7.05
N ARG A 83 -18.73 24.88 6.49
CA ARG A 83 -17.54 25.73 6.63
C ARG A 83 -17.09 25.95 8.07
N GLY A 84 -16.97 24.88 8.84
CA GLY A 84 -16.38 24.91 10.17
C GLY A 84 -17.34 24.63 11.33
N GLY A 85 -18.59 24.23 11.06
CA GLY A 85 -19.50 23.77 12.11
C GLY A 85 -18.90 22.57 12.84
N LYS A 86 -19.05 22.54 14.19
CA LYS A 86 -18.47 21.48 15.03
C LYS A 86 -19.54 20.80 15.87
N THR A 87 -19.33 19.50 16.10
CA THR A 87 -20.14 18.70 17.02
C THR A 87 -19.26 17.68 17.75
N LYS A 88 -19.72 17.25 18.93
CA LYS A 88 -19.05 16.22 19.73
C LYS A 88 -19.89 14.95 19.73
N ILE A 89 -19.27 13.85 19.33
CA ILE A 89 -19.88 12.53 19.32
C ILE A 89 -19.27 11.72 20.45
N LYS A 90 -20.10 11.13 21.31
CA LYS A 90 -19.67 10.16 22.32
C LYS A 90 -20.39 8.84 22.09
N ILE A 91 -19.61 7.76 21.98
CA ILE A 91 -20.13 6.41 21.79
C ILE A 91 -19.54 5.51 22.87
N GLU A 92 -20.41 4.81 23.61
CA GLU A 92 -20.02 3.74 24.52
C GLU A 92 -20.36 2.40 23.88
N TYR A 93 -19.38 1.50 23.83
CA TYR A 93 -19.51 0.23 23.14
C TYR A 93 -18.59 -0.83 23.75
N SER A 94 -18.84 -2.07 23.38
CA SER A 94 -17.96 -3.21 23.60
C SER A 94 -17.97 -4.13 22.39
N PHE A 95 -16.93 -4.95 22.25
CA PHE A 95 -16.86 -6.04 21.28
C PHE A 95 -15.94 -7.13 21.80
N VAL A 96 -16.03 -8.31 21.21
CA VAL A 96 -15.11 -9.42 21.47
C VAL A 96 -14.08 -9.46 20.38
N SER A 97 -12.78 -9.44 20.76
CA SER A 97 -11.71 -9.62 19.81
C SER A 97 -11.78 -11.04 19.22
N PRO A 98 -11.72 -11.18 17.89
CA PRO A 98 -11.73 -12.49 17.27
C PRO A 98 -10.48 -13.28 17.65
N ASN A 99 -10.62 -14.58 17.64
CA ASN A 99 -9.45 -15.45 17.65
C ASN A 99 -8.72 -15.33 16.31
N TYR A 100 -7.53 -15.90 16.24
CA TYR A 100 -6.75 -15.98 15.03
C TYR A 100 -7.55 -16.46 13.79
N GLY A 101 -7.18 -15.98 12.62
CA GLY A 101 -7.86 -16.29 11.35
C GLY A 101 -9.02 -15.37 11.02
N ALA A 102 -9.27 -14.36 11.85
CA ALA A 102 -10.19 -13.27 11.53
C ALA A 102 -9.48 -12.17 10.74
N ASP A 103 -10.25 -11.35 10.05
CA ASP A 103 -9.75 -10.31 9.18
C ASP A 103 -8.94 -9.24 9.96
N ARG A 104 -7.66 -9.14 9.68
CA ARG A 104 -6.73 -8.04 10.02
C ARG A 104 -6.45 -7.81 11.51
N MET A 105 -6.99 -8.60 12.40
CA MET A 105 -6.79 -8.49 13.84
C MET A 105 -7.05 -9.82 14.53
N GLY A 106 -6.64 -9.95 15.79
CA GLY A 106 -6.98 -11.16 16.53
C GLY A 106 -6.16 -11.40 17.78
N VAL A 107 -6.27 -12.62 18.26
CA VAL A 107 -5.57 -13.12 19.45
C VAL A 107 -4.72 -14.30 19.04
N GLU A 108 -3.39 -14.18 19.20
CA GLU A 108 -2.43 -15.24 18.90
C GLU A 108 -1.84 -15.81 20.18
N PRO A 109 -2.01 -17.10 20.46
CA PRO A 109 -1.33 -17.75 21.59
C PRO A 109 0.17 -17.92 21.32
N THR A 110 1.01 -17.60 22.31
CA THR A 110 2.44 -17.85 22.28
C THR A 110 2.89 -18.57 23.55
N LYS A 111 4.16 -18.96 23.58
CA LYS A 111 4.74 -19.65 24.73
C LYS A 111 4.65 -18.85 26.04
N ASN A 112 4.76 -17.54 25.98
CA ASN A 112 4.82 -16.63 27.13
C ASN A 112 3.57 -15.78 27.35
N GLY A 113 2.49 -16.06 26.65
CA GLY A 113 1.23 -15.33 26.73
C GLY A 113 0.60 -15.10 25.38
N LYS A 114 -0.54 -14.47 25.36
CA LYS A 114 -1.27 -14.16 24.12
C LYS A 114 -0.86 -12.80 23.59
N ILE A 115 -0.74 -12.68 22.27
CA ILE A 115 -0.63 -11.40 21.58
C ILE A 115 -2.02 -10.99 21.12
N PHE A 116 -2.41 -9.77 21.45
CA PHE A 116 -3.63 -9.13 20.99
C PHE A 116 -3.25 -8.04 19.98
N THR A 117 -3.70 -8.18 18.75
CA THR A 117 -3.60 -7.15 17.72
C THR A 117 -4.98 -6.53 17.53
N LEU A 118 -5.10 -5.23 17.76
CA LEU A 118 -6.38 -4.51 17.80
C LEU A 118 -6.39 -3.41 16.74
N ALA A 119 -7.25 -3.61 15.75
CA ALA A 119 -7.48 -2.69 14.65
C ALA A 119 -8.98 -2.63 14.33
N GLN A 120 -9.43 -1.63 13.60
CA GLN A 120 -10.85 -1.38 13.35
C GLN A 120 -11.68 -1.44 14.65
N TRP A 121 -11.07 -1.05 15.77
CA TRP A 121 -11.58 -1.32 17.12
C TRP A 121 -12.51 -0.23 17.67
N PHE A 122 -12.64 0.90 16.98
CA PHE A 122 -13.53 1.99 17.37
C PHE A 122 -14.34 2.49 16.17
N PRO A 123 -15.57 3.02 16.37
CA PRO A 123 -16.32 3.65 15.31
C PRO A 123 -15.57 4.85 14.73
N ARG A 124 -15.38 4.91 13.41
CA ARG A 124 -14.60 5.93 12.72
C ARG A 124 -15.47 6.75 11.79
N MET A 125 -15.18 8.05 11.65
CA MET A 125 -15.93 8.91 10.75
C MET A 125 -15.80 8.44 9.30
N ALA A 126 -16.91 8.27 8.61
CA ALA A 126 -16.93 8.18 7.15
C ALA A 126 -16.47 9.51 6.54
N VAL A 127 -15.91 9.45 5.33
CA VAL A 127 -15.53 10.67 4.61
C VAL A 127 -16.76 11.29 3.95
N TYR A 128 -16.92 12.60 4.12
CA TYR A 128 -17.79 13.45 3.32
C TYR A 128 -16.94 14.24 2.35
N ASP A 129 -17.01 13.93 1.06
CA ASP A 129 -16.22 14.59 0.02
C ASP A 129 -17.11 15.31 -1.00
N ASP A 130 -16.47 16.08 -1.89
CA ASP A 130 -17.14 16.84 -2.95
C ASP A 130 -17.38 16.01 -4.23
N VAL A 131 -17.06 14.72 -4.21
CA VAL A 131 -17.29 13.78 -5.32
C VAL A 131 -18.61 13.04 -5.13
N MET A 132 -18.84 12.47 -3.94
CA MET A 132 -19.99 11.59 -3.64
C MET A 132 -20.82 12.08 -2.46
N GLY A 133 -20.41 13.11 -1.71
CA GLY A 133 -20.94 13.39 -0.40
C GLY A 133 -20.48 12.36 0.61
N TRP A 134 -21.38 11.76 1.38
CA TRP A 134 -21.05 10.67 2.30
C TRP A 134 -20.64 9.38 1.57
N ASN A 135 -19.48 8.85 1.92
CA ASN A 135 -18.97 7.57 1.41
C ASN A 135 -19.34 6.45 2.40
N THR A 136 -20.32 5.65 2.03
CA THR A 136 -20.97 4.69 2.92
C THR A 136 -21.03 3.26 2.38
N LEU A 137 -20.09 2.87 1.51
CA LEU A 137 -19.96 1.48 1.09
C LEU A 137 -19.74 0.57 2.30
N PRO A 138 -20.38 -0.61 2.37
CA PRO A 138 -20.15 -1.55 3.45
C PRO A 138 -18.74 -2.10 3.42
N TYR A 139 -18.22 -2.49 4.57
CA TYR A 139 -16.97 -3.25 4.68
C TYR A 139 -17.26 -4.73 4.42
N LEU A 140 -16.73 -5.27 3.33
CA LEU A 140 -16.93 -6.63 2.87
C LEU A 140 -15.66 -7.50 2.89
N GLY A 141 -14.52 -6.90 3.26
CA GLY A 141 -13.23 -7.55 3.35
C GLY A 141 -12.23 -7.12 2.27
N ALA A 142 -12.60 -7.12 0.99
CA ALA A 142 -11.68 -6.81 -0.10
C ALA A 142 -11.40 -5.31 -0.27
N GLY A 143 -12.43 -4.47 -0.22
CA GLY A 143 -12.28 -3.01 -0.17
C GLY A 143 -11.88 -2.57 1.23
N GLU A 144 -10.71 -1.92 1.36
CA GLU A 144 -10.18 -1.57 2.66
C GLU A 144 -10.83 -0.31 3.25
N PHE A 145 -10.09 0.71 3.65
CA PHE A 145 -10.65 1.77 4.48
C PHE A 145 -10.61 3.14 3.79
N TYR A 146 -11.65 3.91 4.00
CA TYR A 146 -11.74 5.30 3.58
C TYR A 146 -12.23 6.14 4.75
N LEU A 147 -11.29 6.86 5.38
CA LEU A 147 -11.50 7.48 6.70
C LEU A 147 -11.00 8.93 6.70
N GLU A 148 -11.62 9.75 7.54
CA GLU A 148 -11.28 11.16 7.71
C GLU A 148 -10.01 11.34 8.55
N TYR A 149 -9.23 12.38 8.24
CA TYR A 149 -8.03 12.75 8.99
C TYR A 149 -8.37 13.55 10.25
N GLY A 150 -7.55 13.36 11.28
CA GLY A 150 -7.64 14.07 12.53
C GLY A 150 -6.49 13.74 13.46
N ASP A 151 -6.59 14.23 14.70
CA ASP A 151 -5.68 13.88 15.78
C ASP A 151 -6.36 12.87 16.69
N ILE A 152 -5.62 11.83 17.11
CA ILE A 152 -6.15 10.79 18.00
C ILE A 152 -5.30 10.71 19.26
N THR A 153 -5.97 10.71 20.41
CA THR A 153 -5.41 10.30 21.70
C THR A 153 -6.11 9.02 22.16
N ALA A 154 -5.33 8.05 22.62
CA ALA A 154 -5.84 6.77 23.10
C ALA A 154 -5.28 6.47 24.49
N ASN A 155 -6.18 6.11 25.43
CA ASN A 155 -5.84 5.59 26.74
C ASN A 155 -6.22 4.12 26.79
N ILE A 156 -5.21 3.23 26.88
CA ILE A 156 -5.38 1.79 26.77
C ILE A 156 -5.03 1.16 28.11
N THR A 157 -6.01 0.58 28.77
CA THR A 157 -5.85 -0.10 30.05
C THR A 157 -5.83 -1.61 29.88
N VAL A 158 -4.73 -2.24 30.27
CA VAL A 158 -4.48 -3.67 30.12
C VAL A 158 -3.98 -4.27 31.43
N PRO A 159 -3.92 -5.61 31.56
CA PRO A 159 -3.29 -6.24 32.71
C PRO A 159 -1.88 -5.71 32.96
N ALA A 160 -1.50 -5.53 34.20
CA ALA A 160 -0.25 -4.83 34.60
C ALA A 160 1.04 -5.49 34.08
N ASN A 161 1.00 -6.78 33.70
CA ASN A 161 2.13 -7.51 33.10
C ASN A 161 2.19 -7.40 31.56
N HIS A 162 1.21 -6.75 30.93
CA HIS A 162 1.22 -6.51 29.48
C HIS A 162 2.05 -5.28 29.12
N TYR A 163 2.65 -5.35 27.95
CA TYR A 163 3.28 -4.21 27.27
C TYR A 163 2.42 -3.84 26.06
N VAL A 164 2.22 -2.54 25.85
CA VAL A 164 1.40 -2.04 24.77
C VAL A 164 2.25 -1.24 23.79
N VAL A 165 2.05 -1.47 22.52
CA VAL A 165 2.55 -0.63 21.42
C VAL A 165 1.36 -0.14 20.60
N GLY A 166 1.45 1.08 20.06
CA GLY A 166 0.34 1.68 19.33
C GLY A 166 0.79 2.73 18.33
N SER A 167 -0.15 3.23 17.56
CA SER A 167 0.08 4.33 16.64
C SER A 167 0.59 5.57 17.38
N GLY A 168 1.64 6.20 16.84
CA GLY A 168 2.13 7.47 17.34
C GLY A 168 3.07 7.38 18.53
N GLU A 169 2.93 8.31 19.46
CA GLU A 169 3.84 8.53 20.57
C GLU A 169 3.25 8.06 21.90
N LEU A 170 4.04 7.33 22.69
CA LEU A 170 3.70 7.01 24.08
C LEU A 170 4.03 8.21 24.98
N LEU A 171 3.02 8.71 25.66
CA LEU A 171 3.13 9.93 26.48
C LEU A 171 3.57 9.70 27.92
N ASN A 172 3.40 8.48 28.45
CA ASN A 172 3.57 8.19 29.87
C ASN A 172 4.56 7.06 30.15
N GLN A 173 5.72 7.08 29.49
CA GLN A 173 6.78 6.07 29.69
C GLN A 173 7.12 5.84 31.17
N ASN A 174 7.18 6.89 31.96
CA ASN A 174 7.54 6.82 33.39
C ASN A 174 6.51 6.08 34.26
N GLU A 175 5.25 5.95 33.79
CA GLU A 175 4.19 5.24 34.52
C GLU A 175 4.16 3.74 34.19
N VAL A 176 4.65 3.34 33.01
CA VAL A 176 4.46 2.00 32.45
C VAL A 176 5.74 1.17 32.34
N TYR A 177 6.89 1.79 32.17
CA TYR A 177 8.20 1.15 32.09
C TYR A 177 8.99 1.26 33.39
N SER A 178 9.88 0.28 33.63
CA SER A 178 10.85 0.36 34.72
C SER A 178 11.91 1.43 34.44
N LYS A 179 12.60 1.90 35.49
CA LYS A 179 13.71 2.84 35.34
C LYS A 179 14.80 2.35 34.41
N GLU A 180 15.10 1.07 34.43
CA GLU A 180 16.09 0.45 33.56
C GLU A 180 15.64 0.43 32.10
N GLN A 181 14.38 0.08 31.84
CA GLN A 181 13.82 0.13 30.50
C GLN A 181 13.78 1.57 29.94
N ILE A 182 13.48 2.55 30.76
CA ILE A 182 13.52 3.98 30.36
C ILE A 182 14.93 4.38 29.90
N LYS A 183 15.99 3.97 30.59
CA LYS A 183 17.37 4.21 30.17
C LYS A 183 17.68 3.56 28.80
N ARG A 184 17.17 2.35 28.57
CA ARG A 184 17.32 1.66 27.28
C ARG A 184 16.58 2.41 26.16
N TRP A 185 15.37 2.92 26.43
CA TRP A 185 14.65 3.80 25.50
C TRP A 185 15.45 5.06 25.16
N ASP A 186 16.04 5.71 26.15
CA ASP A 186 16.87 6.91 25.92
C ASP A 186 18.13 6.59 25.11
N THR A 187 18.72 5.42 25.32
CA THR A 187 19.82 4.92 24.48
C THR A 187 19.35 4.69 23.03
N ALA A 188 18.20 4.03 22.84
CA ALA A 188 17.64 3.73 21.52
C ALA A 188 17.34 5.00 20.71
N LYS A 189 16.82 6.05 21.32
CA LYS A 189 16.56 7.35 20.70
C LYS A 189 17.81 8.00 20.08
N ASN A 190 19.01 7.58 20.51
CA ASN A 190 20.29 8.10 20.05
C ASN A 190 21.14 7.04 19.33
N SER A 191 20.62 5.83 19.11
CA SER A 191 21.37 4.74 18.52
C SER A 191 20.98 4.47 17.06
N GLU A 192 21.99 4.37 16.20
CA GLU A 192 21.82 3.88 14.82
C GLU A 192 21.56 2.38 14.75
N LYS A 193 21.96 1.65 15.81
CA LYS A 193 21.79 0.20 15.91
C LYS A 193 20.66 -0.14 16.86
N THR A 194 20.05 -1.28 16.64
CA THR A 194 19.00 -1.82 17.49
C THR A 194 19.45 -1.95 18.94
N VAL A 195 18.65 -1.40 19.84
CA VAL A 195 18.81 -1.50 21.30
C VAL A 195 17.66 -2.30 21.87
N VAL A 196 17.96 -3.35 22.63
CA VAL A 196 16.96 -4.17 23.28
C VAL A 196 16.40 -3.43 24.49
N ILE A 197 15.10 -3.19 24.50
CA ILE A 197 14.37 -2.55 25.60
C ILE A 197 13.90 -3.58 26.63
N ARG A 198 13.31 -4.68 26.14
CA ARG A 198 12.90 -5.84 26.94
C ARG A 198 13.41 -7.11 26.26
N SER A 199 14.26 -7.84 26.93
CA SER A 199 14.95 -9.01 26.38
C SER A 199 14.11 -10.27 26.44
N ALA A 200 14.54 -11.31 25.70
CA ALA A 200 13.96 -12.65 25.78
C ALA A 200 14.04 -13.24 27.21
N ASP A 201 15.14 -13.00 27.91
CA ASP A 201 15.29 -13.47 29.30
C ASP A 201 14.30 -12.79 30.25
N GLU A 202 14.09 -11.48 30.09
CA GLU A 202 13.08 -10.74 30.85
C GLU A 202 11.66 -11.27 30.56
N VAL A 203 11.35 -11.63 29.32
CA VAL A 203 10.08 -12.27 28.95
C VAL A 203 9.92 -13.63 29.59
N ASN A 204 10.94 -14.51 29.47
CA ASN A 204 10.90 -15.87 29.96
C ASN A 204 10.78 -15.94 31.50
N ASN A 205 11.39 -14.97 32.21
CA ASN A 205 11.39 -14.88 33.66
C ASN A 205 10.29 -13.98 34.23
N SER A 206 9.41 -13.42 33.36
CA SER A 206 8.34 -12.54 33.81
C SER A 206 7.23 -13.30 34.59
N VAL A 207 6.55 -12.56 35.47
CA VAL A 207 5.37 -13.06 36.19
C VAL A 207 4.25 -13.35 35.21
N LYS A 208 3.75 -14.59 35.20
CA LYS A 208 2.70 -15.04 34.27
C LYS A 208 1.30 -14.55 34.66
N THR A 209 1.06 -14.28 35.93
CA THR A 209 -0.22 -13.73 36.43
C THR A 209 0.00 -12.31 36.90
N SER A 210 -0.98 -11.46 36.63
CA SER A 210 -0.92 -10.06 37.01
C SER A 210 -2.07 -9.68 37.94
N ASN A 211 -1.74 -8.98 39.00
CA ASN A 211 -2.74 -8.32 39.84
C ASN A 211 -2.78 -6.84 39.45
N GLY A 212 -3.94 -6.36 39.03
CA GLY A 212 -4.15 -4.96 38.64
C GLY A 212 -3.94 -4.68 37.15
N THR A 213 -3.98 -3.41 36.83
CA THR A 213 -3.93 -2.90 35.46
C THR A 213 -2.95 -1.74 35.34
N LYS A 214 -2.53 -1.45 34.11
CA LYS A 214 -1.79 -0.25 33.74
C LYS A 214 -2.47 0.43 32.56
N THR A 215 -2.45 1.77 32.53
CA THR A 215 -2.97 2.58 31.42
C THR A 215 -1.83 3.17 30.61
N TRP A 216 -1.84 2.89 29.33
CA TRP A 216 -0.89 3.38 28.34
C TRP A 216 -1.54 4.53 27.56
N LYS A 217 -0.87 5.68 27.43
CA LYS A 217 -1.42 6.90 26.82
C LYS A 217 -0.66 7.23 25.55
N PHE A 218 -1.36 7.20 24.42
CA PHE A 218 -0.81 7.47 23.09
C PHE A 218 -1.39 8.72 22.47
N LYS A 219 -0.63 9.34 21.58
CA LYS A 219 -1.07 10.43 20.72
C LYS A 219 -0.48 10.29 19.33
N ILE A 220 -1.28 10.52 18.30
CA ILE A 220 -0.86 10.66 16.92
C ILE A 220 -1.63 11.80 16.26
N GLN A 221 -0.95 12.55 15.38
CA GLN A 221 -1.53 13.71 14.68
C GLN A 221 -1.59 13.46 13.18
N ASN A 222 -2.50 14.15 12.49
CA ASN A 222 -2.70 14.00 11.04
C ASN A 222 -2.84 12.54 10.61
N THR A 223 -3.71 11.82 11.29
CA THR A 223 -3.95 10.39 11.08
C THR A 223 -5.38 10.12 10.72
N ARG A 224 -5.61 9.06 9.99
CA ARG A 224 -6.96 8.59 9.66
C ARG A 224 -7.40 7.39 10.50
N ASP A 225 -6.49 6.78 11.26
CA ASP A 225 -6.77 5.60 12.06
C ASP A 225 -5.80 5.48 13.24
N PHE A 226 -6.06 4.53 14.12
CA PHE A 226 -5.21 4.14 15.25
C PHE A 226 -5.34 2.64 15.48
N ALA A 227 -4.21 1.93 15.52
CA ALA A 227 -4.16 0.54 15.90
C ALA A 227 -3.18 0.32 17.06
N TRP A 228 -3.29 -0.80 17.76
CA TRP A 228 -2.43 -1.13 18.88
C TRP A 228 -2.32 -2.64 19.08
N ALA A 229 -1.32 -3.05 19.84
CA ALA A 229 -1.12 -4.43 20.23
C ALA A 229 -0.71 -4.51 21.69
N SER A 230 -1.03 -5.62 22.34
CA SER A 230 -0.76 -5.85 23.76
C SER A 230 -0.37 -7.30 24.01
N SER A 231 0.69 -7.51 24.79
CA SER A 231 1.11 -8.84 25.22
C SER A 231 2.02 -8.81 26.43
N SER A 232 1.96 -9.84 27.25
CA SER A 232 3.01 -10.15 28.25
C SER A 232 4.23 -10.82 27.61
N ALA A 233 4.10 -11.30 26.36
CA ALA A 233 5.11 -12.08 25.64
C ALA A 233 6.07 -11.23 24.78
N PHE A 234 5.91 -9.92 24.70
CA PHE A 234 6.72 -9.09 23.82
C PHE A 234 8.18 -8.93 24.30
N ILE A 235 9.11 -9.32 23.43
CA ILE A 235 10.42 -8.67 23.33
C ILE A 235 10.17 -7.32 22.70
N LEU A 236 10.87 -6.28 23.16
CA LEU A 236 10.82 -4.94 22.60
C LEU A 236 12.24 -4.50 22.27
N ASP A 237 12.43 -3.98 21.06
CA ASP A 237 13.66 -3.33 20.68
C ASP A 237 13.39 -2.09 19.81
N ALA A 238 14.37 -1.20 19.70
CA ALA A 238 14.20 0.05 19.00
C ALA A 238 15.53 0.63 18.49
N ALA A 239 15.45 1.51 17.50
CA ALA A 239 16.56 2.31 16.99
C ALA A 239 16.07 3.66 16.48
N ARG A 240 16.97 4.64 16.43
CA ARG A 240 16.67 5.96 15.89
C ARG A 240 16.43 5.90 14.39
N ILE A 241 15.41 6.58 13.91
CA ILE A 241 15.19 6.92 12.50
C ILE A 241 15.66 8.35 12.26
N ASN A 242 16.48 8.54 11.20
CA ASN A 242 16.94 9.86 10.78
C ASN A 242 16.09 10.34 9.61
N LEU A 243 15.45 11.48 9.76
CA LEU A 243 14.61 12.08 8.75
C LEU A 243 15.34 13.21 8.00
N PRO A 244 15.00 13.49 6.72
CA PRO A 244 15.68 14.48 5.89
C PRO A 244 15.74 15.90 6.50
N SER A 245 14.71 16.31 7.24
CA SER A 245 14.67 17.62 7.92
C SER A 245 15.60 17.72 9.14
N GLY A 246 16.24 16.62 9.55
CA GLY A 246 16.97 16.52 10.80
C GLY A 246 16.11 16.11 12.00
N LYS A 247 14.80 16.02 11.86
CA LYS A 247 13.92 15.41 12.86
C LYS A 247 14.30 13.95 13.05
N LYS A 248 13.99 13.43 14.21
CA LYS A 248 14.21 12.04 14.57
C LYS A 248 12.87 11.36 14.85
N SER A 249 12.76 10.12 14.43
CA SER A 249 11.68 9.23 14.79
C SER A 249 12.27 7.94 15.37
N LEU A 250 11.43 7.02 15.80
CA LEU A 250 11.88 5.80 16.48
C LEU A 250 11.30 4.58 15.76
N ALA A 251 12.18 3.68 15.31
CA ALA A 251 11.78 2.36 14.84
C ALA A 251 11.65 1.44 16.04
N ILE A 252 10.53 0.72 16.15
CA ILE A 252 10.21 -0.16 17.26
C ILE A 252 9.76 -1.51 16.72
N SER A 253 10.17 -2.60 17.38
CA SER A 253 9.65 -3.94 17.11
C SER A 253 9.14 -4.58 18.38
N ALA A 254 8.00 -5.28 18.26
CA ALA A 254 7.38 -6.05 19.34
C ALA A 254 7.08 -7.47 18.84
N TYR A 255 7.71 -8.47 19.44
CA TYR A 255 7.61 -9.84 18.94
C TYR A 255 7.83 -10.87 20.07
N PRO A 256 7.30 -12.10 19.95
CA PRO A 256 7.49 -13.14 20.95
C PRO A 256 8.88 -13.80 20.83
N VAL A 257 9.28 -14.52 21.85
CA VAL A 257 10.57 -15.25 21.88
C VAL A 257 10.69 -16.25 20.72
N GLU A 258 9.59 -16.85 20.29
CA GLU A 258 9.54 -17.78 19.14
C GLU A 258 9.94 -17.13 17.81
N SER A 259 9.81 -15.82 17.71
CA SER A 259 10.13 -15.05 16.51
C SER A 259 11.56 -14.48 16.53
N ASP A 260 12.26 -14.56 17.68
CA ASP A 260 13.60 -13.98 17.81
C ASP A 260 14.64 -14.68 16.94
N GLY A 261 15.71 -13.96 16.62
CA GLY A 261 16.85 -14.50 15.88
C GLY A 261 17.44 -13.53 14.85
N LYS A 262 18.71 -13.80 14.51
CA LYS A 262 19.49 -12.96 13.58
C LYS A 262 18.95 -12.97 12.14
N GLU A 263 18.30 -14.04 11.73
CA GLU A 263 17.65 -14.18 10.41
C GLU A 263 16.13 -14.03 10.50
N ALA A 264 15.62 -13.57 11.62
CA ALA A 264 14.21 -13.41 11.90
C ALA A 264 13.91 -12.02 12.48
N TRP A 265 12.98 -11.92 13.43
CA TRP A 265 12.52 -10.65 14.00
C TRP A 265 13.59 -9.84 14.73
N GLY A 266 14.72 -10.42 15.07
CA GLY A 266 15.90 -9.68 15.56
C GLY A 266 16.41 -8.61 14.57
N ARG A 267 16.05 -8.69 13.26
CA ARG A 267 16.34 -7.67 12.24
C ARG A 267 15.15 -6.74 11.95
N SER A 268 14.01 -6.94 12.57
CA SER A 268 12.79 -6.17 12.25
C SER A 268 12.98 -4.65 12.40
N THR A 269 13.64 -4.20 13.46
CA THR A 269 13.91 -2.77 13.68
C THR A 269 14.89 -2.19 12.65
N GLU A 270 15.90 -2.95 12.23
CA GLU A 270 16.77 -2.59 11.10
C GLU A 270 15.97 -2.38 9.82
N TYR A 271 15.07 -3.31 9.51
CA TYR A 271 14.20 -3.23 8.32
C TYR A 271 13.25 -2.04 8.38
N THR A 272 12.59 -1.84 9.51
CA THR A 272 11.69 -0.72 9.75
C THR A 272 12.40 0.62 9.55
N LYS A 273 13.56 0.80 10.19
CA LYS A 273 14.40 1.98 10.04
C LYS A 273 14.79 2.23 8.58
N ALA A 274 15.27 1.21 7.89
CA ALA A 274 15.70 1.31 6.50
C ALA A 274 14.57 1.71 5.57
N SER A 275 13.39 1.10 5.72
CA SER A 275 12.19 1.43 4.94
C SER A 275 11.77 2.88 5.13
N ILE A 276 11.61 3.33 6.36
CA ILE A 276 11.16 4.69 6.67
C ILE A 276 12.17 5.74 6.19
N GLU A 277 13.46 5.52 6.39
CA GLU A 277 14.50 6.43 5.92
C GLU A 277 14.56 6.51 4.39
N HIS A 278 14.44 5.36 3.71
CA HIS A 278 14.40 5.31 2.25
C HIS A 278 13.21 6.09 1.69
N TYR A 279 11.99 5.77 2.11
CA TYR A 279 10.77 6.43 1.62
C TYR A 279 10.74 7.91 1.95
N SER A 280 11.24 8.30 3.14
CA SER A 280 11.33 9.71 3.55
C SER A 280 12.25 10.52 2.64
N LYS A 281 13.40 9.95 2.27
CA LYS A 281 14.36 10.59 1.37
C LYS A 281 13.87 10.62 -0.08
N GLN A 282 13.27 9.53 -0.53
CA GLN A 282 12.90 9.34 -1.94
C GLN A 282 11.63 10.12 -2.30
N TRP A 283 10.61 10.12 -1.43
CA TRP A 283 9.27 10.56 -1.77
C TRP A 283 8.75 11.71 -0.93
N TYR A 284 8.60 11.51 0.38
CA TYR A 284 8.04 12.50 1.32
C TYR A 284 8.45 12.13 2.74
N GLU A 285 8.79 13.11 3.59
CA GLU A 285 9.25 12.84 4.95
C GLU A 285 8.17 12.18 5.81
N TYR A 286 8.55 11.11 6.52
CA TYR A 286 7.70 10.40 7.47
C TYR A 286 7.17 11.34 8.56
N PRO A 287 5.83 11.41 8.77
CA PRO A 287 5.27 12.44 9.63
C PRO A 287 5.18 12.06 11.11
N TYR A 288 5.31 10.77 11.44
CA TYR A 288 5.00 10.28 12.78
C TYR A 288 6.24 10.13 13.67
N PRO A 289 6.08 10.22 15.02
CA PRO A 289 7.21 10.16 15.96
C PRO A 289 7.76 8.74 16.16
N ALA A 290 7.04 7.72 15.74
CA ALA A 290 7.47 6.32 15.79
C ALA A 290 6.90 5.50 14.66
N ALA A 291 7.58 4.41 14.32
CA ALA A 291 7.17 3.38 13.38
C ALA A 291 7.37 2.02 14.04
N THR A 292 6.27 1.31 14.28
CA THR A 292 6.27 0.08 15.08
C THR A 292 5.87 -1.13 14.23
N ASN A 293 6.70 -2.17 14.22
CA ASN A 293 6.40 -3.47 13.62
C ASN A 293 6.02 -4.48 14.70
N VAL A 294 4.86 -5.08 14.59
CA VAL A 294 4.32 -6.05 15.55
C VAL A 294 4.22 -7.43 14.92
N ALA A 295 4.82 -8.41 15.57
CA ALA A 295 4.64 -9.82 15.22
C ALA A 295 3.27 -10.30 15.71
N GLY A 296 2.44 -10.67 14.76
CA GLY A 296 1.12 -11.25 14.99
C GLY A 296 0.90 -12.45 14.08
N ASN A 297 -0.34 -12.70 13.78
CA ASN A 297 -0.71 -13.78 12.88
C ASN A 297 -1.27 -13.25 11.53
N GLU A 298 -1.36 -11.94 11.40
CA GLU A 298 -1.69 -11.27 10.15
C GLU A 298 -0.56 -11.49 9.14
N GLY A 299 -0.91 -11.77 7.89
CA GLY A 299 0.06 -11.94 6.80
C GLY A 299 0.79 -10.67 6.42
N GLY A 300 0.24 -9.54 6.79
CA GLY A 300 0.67 -8.17 6.64
C GLY A 300 -0.55 -7.27 6.74
N MET A 301 -0.45 -6.20 7.55
CA MET A 301 -1.49 -5.18 7.63
C MET A 301 -0.93 -3.85 8.12
N GLU A 302 -1.28 -2.81 7.39
CA GLU A 302 -0.85 -1.45 7.62
C GLU A 302 -1.84 -0.64 8.46
N TYR A 303 -1.29 0.16 9.38
CA TYR A 303 -2.00 1.24 10.07
C TYR A 303 -1.06 2.44 10.26
N PRO A 304 -1.58 3.66 10.50
CA PRO A 304 -0.70 4.80 10.69
C PRO A 304 0.27 4.59 11.86
N GLY A 305 1.56 4.55 11.55
CA GLY A 305 2.63 4.42 12.54
C GLY A 305 2.82 3.04 13.17
N ILE A 306 2.02 2.04 12.82
CA ILE A 306 2.13 0.67 13.31
C ILE A 306 1.68 -0.31 12.23
N VAL A 307 2.42 -1.39 12.07
CA VAL A 307 2.08 -2.46 11.12
C VAL A 307 2.10 -3.82 11.82
N PHE A 308 1.30 -4.76 11.32
CA PHE A 308 1.26 -6.14 11.78
C PHE A 308 1.84 -7.05 10.71
N CYS A 309 2.83 -7.85 11.08
CA CYS A 309 3.47 -8.80 10.19
C CYS A 309 3.47 -10.20 10.82
N HIS A 310 3.55 -11.23 9.99
CA HIS A 310 3.47 -12.59 10.49
C HIS A 310 4.68 -12.96 11.37
N MET A 311 4.41 -13.47 12.55
CA MET A 311 5.42 -13.82 13.55
C MET A 311 6.45 -14.85 13.08
N ASN A 312 6.12 -15.67 12.08
CA ASN A 312 7.01 -16.69 11.52
C ASN A 312 7.78 -16.21 10.28
N SER A 313 7.60 -14.96 9.84
CA SER A 313 8.35 -14.40 8.72
C SER A 313 9.83 -14.23 9.05
N LYS A 314 10.69 -14.52 8.08
CA LYS A 314 12.17 -14.51 8.22
C LYS A 314 12.82 -13.97 6.95
N GLY A 315 14.06 -13.47 7.07
CA GLY A 315 14.92 -13.11 5.96
C GLY A 315 14.22 -12.23 4.91
N GLU A 316 14.28 -12.63 3.65
CA GLU A 316 13.64 -11.95 2.51
C GLU A 316 12.13 -11.74 2.72
N GLY A 317 11.44 -12.76 3.28
CA GLY A 317 10.01 -12.67 3.55
C GLY A 317 9.67 -11.61 4.61
N LEU A 318 10.47 -11.52 5.68
CA LEU A 318 10.26 -10.50 6.71
C LEU A 318 10.60 -9.10 6.19
N TRP A 319 11.70 -8.95 5.41
CA TRP A 319 11.97 -7.69 4.73
C TRP A 319 10.82 -7.27 3.84
N GLY A 320 10.38 -8.18 2.96
CA GLY A 320 9.33 -7.89 1.97
C GLY A 320 8.03 -7.42 2.61
N VAL A 321 7.53 -8.13 3.63
CA VAL A 321 6.30 -7.73 4.31
C VAL A 321 6.50 -6.45 5.14
N THR A 322 7.62 -6.28 5.83
CA THR A 322 7.92 -5.06 6.60
C THR A 322 7.98 -3.84 5.71
N ASP A 323 8.73 -3.91 4.61
CA ASP A 323 8.86 -2.81 3.65
C ASP A 323 7.54 -2.49 2.96
N HIS A 324 6.74 -3.50 2.63
CA HIS A 324 5.41 -3.34 2.04
C HIS A 324 4.48 -2.60 3.00
N GLU A 325 4.33 -3.09 4.22
CA GLU A 325 3.41 -2.47 5.18
C GLU A 325 3.82 -1.03 5.55
N PHE A 326 5.12 -0.74 5.66
CA PHE A 326 5.56 0.64 5.88
C PHE A 326 5.47 1.52 4.64
N GLY A 327 5.54 0.97 3.44
CA GLY A 327 5.28 1.71 2.20
C GLY A 327 3.86 2.28 2.15
N HIS A 328 2.89 1.59 2.73
CA HIS A 328 1.52 2.06 2.90
C HIS A 328 1.38 3.34 3.73
N ILE A 329 2.37 3.72 4.50
CA ILE A 329 2.34 5.03 5.18
C ILE A 329 2.28 6.17 4.17
N TRP A 330 2.83 6.00 2.97
CA TRP A 330 2.71 6.96 1.87
C TRP A 330 1.41 6.78 1.11
N PHE A 331 1.01 5.54 0.83
CA PHE A 331 -0.20 5.15 0.11
C PHE A 331 -0.90 3.99 0.86
N PRO A 332 -2.00 4.22 1.62
CA PRO A 332 -2.90 5.38 1.59
C PRO A 332 -2.81 6.29 2.83
N MET A 333 -1.88 6.10 3.78
CA MET A 333 -1.96 6.81 5.07
C MET A 333 -1.66 8.30 4.94
N ILE A 334 -0.67 8.72 4.15
CA ILE A 334 -0.42 10.14 3.85
C ILE A 334 -1.33 10.62 2.73
N VAL A 335 -1.39 9.90 1.60
CA VAL A 335 -2.25 10.23 0.47
C VAL A 335 -3.49 9.35 0.52
N GLY A 336 -4.56 9.88 1.11
CA GLY A 336 -5.74 9.12 1.54
C GLY A 336 -6.75 8.84 0.43
N SER A 337 -6.38 8.12 -0.62
CA SER A 337 -7.32 7.66 -1.64
C SER A 337 -8.41 6.75 -1.07
N ASN A 338 -9.54 6.64 -1.78
CA ASN A 338 -10.66 5.81 -1.39
C ASN A 338 -10.40 4.35 -1.75
N GLU A 339 -9.92 3.56 -0.80
CA GLU A 339 -9.60 2.14 -1.02
C GLU A 339 -10.82 1.26 -1.25
N ARG A 340 -12.01 1.68 -0.80
CA ARG A 340 -13.27 0.97 -1.11
C ARG A 340 -13.58 0.94 -2.59
N VAL A 341 -13.10 1.93 -3.34
CA VAL A 341 -13.37 2.10 -4.77
C VAL A 341 -12.10 1.93 -5.60
N HIS A 342 -10.98 2.46 -5.14
CA HIS A 342 -9.73 2.58 -5.90
C HIS A 342 -8.56 1.88 -5.20
N GLY A 343 -8.71 0.60 -4.84
CA GLY A 343 -7.68 -0.16 -4.13
C GLY A 343 -6.33 -0.24 -4.84
N TRP A 344 -6.28 -0.06 -6.15
CA TRP A 344 -5.04 -0.01 -6.92
C TRP A 344 -4.18 1.23 -6.64
N MET A 345 -4.77 2.34 -6.16
CA MET A 345 -4.02 3.55 -5.76
C MET A 345 -3.31 3.38 -4.42
N ASP A 346 -3.73 2.42 -3.66
CA ASP A 346 -3.11 1.95 -2.44
C ASP A 346 -2.05 0.90 -2.77
N GLU A 347 -2.46 -0.32 -3.05
CA GLU A 347 -1.61 -1.48 -3.24
C GLU A 347 -0.67 -1.38 -4.44
N GLY A 348 -1.15 -0.79 -5.54
CA GLY A 348 -0.37 -0.68 -6.77
C GLY A 348 0.75 0.35 -6.66
N PHE A 349 0.48 1.50 -6.08
CA PHE A 349 1.52 2.51 -5.80
C PHE A 349 2.54 1.98 -4.80
N ASN A 350 2.07 1.30 -3.77
CA ASN A 350 2.94 0.68 -2.78
C ASN A 350 3.82 -0.41 -3.39
N THR A 351 3.27 -1.33 -4.17
CA THR A 351 4.03 -2.36 -4.89
C THR A 351 5.14 -1.73 -5.74
N PHE A 352 4.86 -0.63 -6.42
CA PHE A 352 5.84 0.11 -7.21
C PHE A 352 6.99 0.68 -6.35
N VAL A 353 6.68 1.38 -5.26
CA VAL A 353 7.72 2.00 -4.41
C VAL A 353 8.53 0.95 -3.65
N ASN A 354 7.95 -0.22 -3.34
CA ASN A 354 8.66 -1.34 -2.70
C ASN A 354 9.78 -1.90 -3.59
N ASP A 355 9.60 -1.97 -4.91
CA ASP A 355 10.65 -2.44 -5.83
C ASP A 355 11.91 -1.56 -5.74
N ILE A 356 11.72 -0.25 -5.69
CA ILE A 356 12.81 0.72 -5.55
C ILE A 356 13.47 0.63 -4.17
N SER A 357 12.68 0.51 -3.12
CA SER A 357 13.17 0.35 -1.74
C SER A 357 14.02 -0.91 -1.60
N THR A 358 13.52 -2.04 -2.07
CA THR A 358 14.23 -3.33 -2.01
C THR A 358 15.52 -3.30 -2.80
N LYS A 359 15.56 -2.64 -3.96
CA LYS A 359 16.77 -2.45 -4.76
C LYS A 359 17.85 -1.66 -4.01
N ASN A 360 17.43 -0.71 -3.16
CA ASN A 360 18.35 0.14 -2.40
C ASN A 360 18.77 -0.44 -1.04
N PHE A 361 17.97 -1.32 -0.46
CA PHE A 361 18.26 -1.90 0.85
C PHE A 361 19.54 -2.74 0.81
N ASN A 362 20.54 -2.35 1.63
CA ASN A 362 21.85 -3.03 1.74
C ASN A 362 22.45 -3.44 0.38
N ASN A 363 22.46 -2.50 -0.58
CA ASN A 363 22.94 -2.74 -1.94
C ASN A 363 22.20 -3.87 -2.67
N GLY A 364 20.90 -4.02 -2.42
CA GLY A 364 20.05 -5.01 -3.06
C GLY A 364 20.10 -6.39 -2.42
N GLU A 365 20.32 -6.49 -1.10
CA GLU A 365 20.39 -7.76 -0.36
C GLU A 365 19.31 -8.76 -0.74
N TYR A 366 18.07 -8.29 -0.93
CA TYR A 366 16.92 -9.13 -1.30
C TYR A 366 16.36 -8.84 -2.70
N TYR A 367 17.00 -7.97 -3.46
CA TYR A 367 16.49 -7.56 -4.76
C TYR A 367 16.67 -8.65 -5.82
N LYS A 368 15.57 -8.95 -6.52
CA LYS A 368 15.57 -9.82 -7.70
C LYS A 368 14.94 -9.07 -8.86
N LYS A 369 15.72 -8.83 -9.91
CA LYS A 369 15.21 -8.20 -11.13
C LYS A 369 14.13 -9.07 -11.75
N GLN A 370 12.92 -8.52 -11.87
CA GLN A 370 11.83 -9.17 -12.57
C GLN A 370 11.86 -8.83 -14.07
N SER A 371 11.53 -9.79 -14.90
CA SER A 371 11.39 -9.59 -16.34
C SER A 371 9.97 -9.13 -16.66
N ALA A 372 9.84 -7.94 -17.26
CA ALA A 372 8.55 -7.44 -17.73
C ALA A 372 7.90 -8.44 -18.74
N GLN A 373 8.72 -9.01 -19.62
CA GLN A 373 8.26 -9.96 -20.62
C GLN A 373 7.65 -11.24 -20.00
N ARG A 374 8.26 -11.75 -18.93
CA ARG A 374 7.72 -12.94 -18.22
C ARG A 374 6.40 -12.67 -17.51
N MET A 375 6.16 -11.41 -17.14
CA MET A 375 4.93 -11.01 -16.47
C MET A 375 3.75 -10.79 -17.45
N ALA A 376 4.00 -10.68 -18.75
CA ALA A 376 2.99 -10.28 -19.73
C ALA A 376 1.74 -11.16 -19.70
N SER A 377 1.89 -12.48 -19.70
CA SER A 377 0.76 -13.42 -19.66
C SER A 377 -0.10 -13.32 -18.38
N TYR A 378 0.52 -12.94 -17.27
CA TYR A 378 -0.16 -12.72 -15.99
C TYR A 378 -0.88 -11.38 -15.98
N LEU A 379 -0.20 -10.30 -16.38
CA LEU A 379 -0.73 -8.93 -16.34
C LEU A 379 -1.85 -8.68 -17.38
N PHE A 380 -1.82 -9.38 -18.49
CA PHE A 380 -2.76 -9.22 -19.61
C PHE A 380 -3.63 -10.46 -19.86
N SER A 381 -3.87 -11.26 -18.83
CA SER A 381 -4.80 -12.39 -18.92
C SER A 381 -6.21 -11.90 -19.25
N ASP A 382 -6.88 -12.58 -20.19
CA ASP A 382 -8.27 -12.30 -20.61
C ASP A 382 -9.28 -12.41 -19.44
N ASN A 383 -8.91 -13.15 -18.40
CA ASN A 383 -9.75 -13.38 -17.23
C ASN A 383 -9.72 -12.22 -16.21
N LEU A 384 -8.88 -11.22 -16.39
CA LEU A 384 -8.79 -10.06 -15.50
C LEU A 384 -9.88 -9.05 -15.83
N GLU A 385 -10.40 -8.40 -14.80
CA GLU A 385 -11.16 -7.17 -14.89
C GLU A 385 -10.22 -5.97 -15.20
N PRO A 386 -10.72 -4.79 -15.56
CA PRO A 386 -9.91 -3.56 -15.56
C PRO A 386 -9.34 -3.24 -14.18
N VAL A 387 -8.17 -2.60 -14.13
CA VAL A 387 -7.51 -2.21 -12.87
C VAL A 387 -8.41 -1.32 -11.99
N THR A 388 -9.20 -0.45 -12.61
CA THR A 388 -10.12 0.48 -11.91
C THR A 388 -11.40 -0.16 -11.38
N THR A 389 -11.57 -1.45 -11.51
CA THR A 389 -12.70 -2.17 -10.90
C THR A 389 -12.63 -2.05 -9.38
N GLN A 390 -13.79 -1.83 -8.72
CA GLN A 390 -13.87 -1.85 -7.26
C GLN A 390 -13.38 -3.19 -6.71
N PRO A 391 -12.59 -3.20 -5.62
CA PRO A 391 -12.10 -4.44 -5.01
C PRO A 391 -13.20 -5.47 -4.71
N ASP A 392 -14.34 -5.02 -4.19
CA ASP A 392 -15.47 -5.89 -3.87
C ASP A 392 -16.17 -6.49 -5.11
N ASN A 393 -15.89 -5.97 -6.30
CA ASN A 393 -16.43 -6.47 -7.58
C ASN A 393 -15.41 -7.32 -8.36
N MET A 394 -14.19 -7.45 -7.85
CA MET A 394 -13.16 -8.31 -8.44
C MET A 394 -13.35 -9.76 -8.03
N ARG A 395 -13.04 -10.67 -8.92
CA ARG A 395 -12.85 -12.07 -8.52
C ARG A 395 -11.67 -12.16 -7.57
N GLU A 396 -11.83 -12.85 -6.43
CA GLU A 396 -10.79 -12.91 -5.39
C GLU A 396 -9.43 -13.35 -5.93
N ARG A 397 -9.40 -14.32 -6.86
CA ARG A 397 -8.19 -14.80 -7.53
C ARG A 397 -7.46 -13.73 -8.37
N ASN A 398 -8.13 -12.65 -8.76
CA ASN A 398 -7.59 -11.57 -9.59
C ASN A 398 -7.07 -10.38 -8.76
N ILE A 399 -7.36 -10.34 -7.47
CA ILE A 399 -7.00 -9.21 -6.59
C ILE A 399 -5.49 -8.95 -6.61
N GLY A 400 -4.66 -9.99 -6.51
CA GLY A 400 -3.21 -9.84 -6.56
C GLY A 400 -2.71 -9.17 -7.85
N ALA A 401 -3.24 -9.60 -9.00
CA ALA A 401 -2.89 -8.98 -10.27
C ALA A 401 -3.39 -7.54 -10.39
N LEU A 402 -4.63 -7.27 -10.03
CA LEU A 402 -5.31 -6.01 -10.33
C LEU A 402 -5.02 -4.90 -9.33
N LEU A 403 -4.88 -5.20 -8.04
CA LEU A 403 -4.56 -4.19 -7.04
C LEU A 403 -3.06 -3.96 -6.93
N TYR A 404 -2.22 -5.00 -7.05
CA TYR A 404 -0.78 -4.97 -6.77
C TYR A 404 0.08 -4.92 -8.04
N TYR A 405 0.12 -6.03 -8.79
CA TYR A 405 1.16 -6.23 -9.80
C TYR A 405 0.94 -5.44 -11.09
N LYS A 406 -0.27 -5.40 -11.61
CA LYS A 406 -0.55 -4.68 -12.86
C LYS A 406 -0.41 -3.16 -12.72
N PRO A 407 -1.02 -2.50 -11.70
CA PRO A 407 -0.78 -1.09 -11.49
C PRO A 407 0.68 -0.79 -11.12
N GLY A 408 1.33 -1.62 -10.29
CA GLY A 408 2.75 -1.47 -9.97
C GLY A 408 3.66 -1.56 -11.20
N ALA A 409 3.42 -2.51 -12.07
CA ALA A 409 4.13 -2.65 -13.35
C ALA A 409 3.86 -1.47 -14.29
N GLY A 410 2.64 -0.95 -14.30
CA GLY A 410 2.28 0.25 -15.05
C GLY A 410 3.06 1.48 -14.61
N MET A 411 3.19 1.68 -13.31
CA MET A 411 4.00 2.76 -12.74
C MET A 411 5.49 2.59 -13.12
N LYS A 412 5.99 1.37 -13.12
CA LYS A 412 7.38 1.07 -13.52
C LYS A 412 7.62 1.38 -15.01
N VAL A 413 6.73 0.95 -15.88
CA VAL A 413 6.79 1.28 -17.32
C VAL A 413 6.71 2.79 -17.54
N LEU A 414 5.83 3.47 -16.83
CA LEU A 414 5.69 4.93 -16.90
C LEU A 414 6.99 5.64 -16.48
N ARG A 415 7.62 5.18 -15.40
CA ARG A 415 8.87 5.74 -14.88
C ARG A 415 10.08 5.44 -15.76
N GLU A 416 10.25 4.18 -16.16
CA GLU A 416 11.50 3.74 -16.80
C GLU A 416 11.48 3.90 -18.33
N THR A 417 10.31 3.78 -18.97
CA THR A 417 10.20 3.74 -20.44
C THR A 417 9.54 4.99 -21.02
N ILE A 418 8.46 5.50 -20.40
CA ILE A 418 7.64 6.57 -20.99
C ILE A 418 8.19 7.94 -20.62
N LEU A 419 8.34 8.23 -19.32
CA LEU A 419 8.72 9.56 -18.83
C LEU A 419 10.22 9.72 -18.55
N GLY A 420 10.89 8.65 -18.14
CA GLY A 420 12.20 8.69 -17.50
C GLY A 420 12.10 8.97 -16.00
N GLU A 421 13.08 8.49 -15.24
CA GLU A 421 13.09 8.52 -13.77
C GLU A 421 12.95 9.94 -13.21
N GLU A 422 13.68 10.91 -13.75
CA GLU A 422 13.70 12.28 -13.24
C GLU A 422 12.31 12.95 -13.32
N LYS A 423 11.67 12.90 -14.50
CA LYS A 423 10.34 13.49 -14.70
C LYS A 423 9.28 12.79 -13.86
N PHE A 424 9.31 11.46 -13.85
CA PHE A 424 8.36 10.67 -13.09
C PHE A 424 8.47 10.93 -11.59
N ASP A 425 9.69 10.85 -11.03
CA ASP A 425 9.92 11.02 -9.60
C ASP A 425 9.52 12.42 -9.14
N LYS A 426 9.81 13.45 -9.95
CA LYS A 426 9.35 14.82 -9.69
C LYS A 426 7.83 14.91 -9.66
N ALA A 427 7.15 14.27 -10.61
CA ALA A 427 5.69 14.29 -10.70
C ALA A 427 5.04 13.53 -9.53
N LEU A 428 5.56 12.37 -9.15
CA LEU A 428 5.04 11.59 -8.01
C LEU A 428 5.26 12.32 -6.68
N ARG A 429 6.42 12.94 -6.47
CA ARG A 429 6.66 13.78 -5.27
C ARG A 429 5.68 14.94 -5.20
N GLN A 430 5.38 15.57 -6.34
CA GLN A 430 4.42 16.67 -6.39
C GLN A 430 2.99 16.19 -6.11
N TYR A 431 2.62 15.00 -6.61
CA TYR A 431 1.34 14.37 -6.29
C TYR A 431 1.20 14.13 -4.78
N ILE A 432 2.20 13.52 -4.15
CA ILE A 432 2.18 13.30 -2.68
C ILE A 432 2.05 14.64 -1.94
N LYS A 433 2.83 15.65 -2.33
CA LYS A 433 2.80 16.97 -1.69
C LYS A 433 1.44 17.67 -1.81
N TYR A 434 0.78 17.58 -2.97
CA TYR A 434 -0.53 18.19 -3.18
C TYR A 434 -1.64 17.49 -2.39
N TRP A 435 -1.52 16.18 -2.25
CA TRP A 435 -2.58 15.34 -1.70
C TRP A 435 -2.28 14.77 -0.31
N ALA A 436 -1.18 15.16 0.31
CA ALA A 436 -0.89 14.77 1.69
C ALA A 436 -2.04 15.17 2.61
N TYR A 437 -2.55 14.18 3.36
CA TYR A 437 -3.69 14.31 4.29
C TYR A 437 -5.01 14.75 3.63
N LYS A 438 -5.16 14.41 2.36
CA LYS A 438 -6.35 14.65 1.55
C LYS A 438 -6.77 13.37 0.82
N HIS A 439 -7.83 13.47 0.04
CA HIS A 439 -8.49 12.34 -0.61
C HIS A 439 -8.52 12.49 -2.14
N PRO A 440 -7.44 12.14 -2.87
CA PRO A 440 -7.42 12.24 -4.33
C PRO A 440 -8.24 11.14 -4.99
N THR A 441 -8.76 11.45 -6.18
CA THR A 441 -9.33 10.50 -7.13
C THR A 441 -8.25 10.02 -8.12
N PRO A 442 -8.52 8.97 -8.94
CA PRO A 442 -7.63 8.60 -10.05
C PRO A 442 -7.32 9.76 -11.00
N GLU A 443 -8.30 10.57 -11.30
CA GLU A 443 -8.16 11.74 -12.20
C GLU A 443 -7.20 12.78 -11.64
N ASP A 444 -7.16 12.96 -10.31
CA ASP A 444 -6.22 13.86 -9.66
C ASP A 444 -4.77 13.38 -9.82
N PHE A 445 -4.57 12.07 -9.72
CA PHE A 445 -3.27 11.46 -10.00
C PHE A 445 -2.89 11.60 -11.47
N PHE A 446 -3.75 11.22 -12.40
CA PHE A 446 -3.49 11.30 -13.83
C PHE A 446 -3.16 12.73 -14.25
N ARG A 447 -3.96 13.69 -13.81
CA ARG A 447 -3.76 15.11 -14.08
C ARG A 447 -2.44 15.64 -13.53
N THR A 448 -2.08 15.25 -12.31
CA THR A 448 -0.82 15.70 -11.71
C THR A 448 0.37 15.15 -12.48
N MET A 449 0.33 13.88 -12.87
CA MET A 449 1.43 13.27 -13.65
C MET A 449 1.60 13.97 -15.00
N GLU A 450 0.52 14.28 -15.70
CA GLU A 450 0.57 14.99 -16.98
C GLU A 450 1.04 16.44 -16.83
N ASN A 451 0.50 17.19 -15.87
CA ASN A 451 0.84 18.60 -15.68
C ASN A 451 2.30 18.80 -15.27
N VAL A 452 2.85 17.93 -14.42
CA VAL A 452 4.23 18.06 -13.95
C VAL A 452 5.23 17.54 -14.98
N SER A 453 4.91 16.46 -15.68
CA SER A 453 5.78 15.90 -16.72
C SER A 453 5.74 16.69 -18.03
N GLY A 454 4.62 17.37 -18.31
CA GLY A 454 4.36 18.05 -19.58
C GLY A 454 4.03 17.09 -20.72
N GLU A 455 3.69 15.84 -20.42
CA GLU A 455 3.37 14.81 -21.41
C GLU A 455 1.87 14.48 -21.41
N GLU A 456 1.33 14.21 -22.58
CA GLU A 456 -0.04 13.71 -22.74
C GLU A 456 -0.02 12.18 -22.55
N LEU A 457 -0.73 11.67 -21.54
CA LEU A 457 -0.69 10.27 -21.12
C LEU A 457 -2.07 9.59 -21.16
N SER A 458 -3.09 10.23 -21.72
CA SER A 458 -4.46 9.68 -21.73
C SER A 458 -4.55 8.32 -22.43
N TRP A 459 -3.72 8.09 -23.46
CA TRP A 459 -3.59 6.81 -24.15
C TRP A 459 -3.13 5.69 -23.22
N PHE A 460 -2.20 6.00 -22.28
CA PHE A 460 -1.67 5.04 -21.31
C PHE A 460 -2.69 4.74 -20.21
N TRP A 461 -3.31 5.78 -19.63
CA TRP A 461 -4.36 5.61 -18.64
C TRP A 461 -5.51 4.78 -19.17
N ARG A 462 -5.97 5.09 -20.39
CA ARG A 462 -7.06 4.38 -21.04
C ARG A 462 -6.76 2.91 -21.25
N GLY A 463 -5.60 2.57 -21.76
CA GLY A 463 -5.25 1.20 -22.07
C GLY A 463 -4.86 0.36 -20.86
N TRP A 464 -4.02 0.91 -20.00
CA TRP A 464 -3.47 0.17 -18.86
C TRP A 464 -4.44 0.06 -17.69
N PHE A 465 -5.11 1.15 -17.30
CA PHE A 465 -5.94 1.24 -16.09
C PHE A 465 -7.43 1.09 -16.35
N LEU A 466 -7.98 1.80 -17.35
CA LEU A 466 -9.43 1.86 -17.61
C LEU A 466 -9.94 0.71 -18.46
N ASN A 467 -9.09 0.09 -19.24
CA ASN A 467 -9.42 -1.02 -20.14
C ASN A 467 -8.47 -2.21 -19.92
N LYS A 468 -8.64 -3.24 -20.72
CA LYS A 468 -7.86 -4.48 -20.73
C LYS A 468 -6.97 -4.60 -21.98
N TRP A 469 -6.45 -3.47 -22.46
CA TRP A 469 -5.65 -3.46 -23.66
C TRP A 469 -4.30 -4.12 -23.44
N THR A 470 -3.82 -4.83 -24.46
CA THR A 470 -2.54 -5.54 -24.44
C THR A 470 -1.49 -4.81 -25.24
N ILE A 471 -0.23 -4.99 -24.86
CA ILE A 471 0.94 -4.56 -25.63
C ILE A 471 1.35 -5.71 -26.54
N ASP A 472 1.39 -5.46 -27.83
CA ASP A 472 1.89 -6.38 -28.85
C ASP A 472 2.38 -5.54 -30.02
N GLN A 473 3.69 -5.36 -30.13
CA GLN A 473 4.36 -4.60 -31.18
C GLN A 473 5.36 -5.47 -31.89
N GLY A 474 5.35 -5.48 -33.22
CA GLY A 474 6.23 -6.36 -33.98
C GLY A 474 6.85 -5.69 -35.20
N ILE A 475 7.84 -6.38 -35.77
CA ILE A 475 8.46 -6.01 -37.02
C ILE A 475 7.72 -6.73 -38.16
N ASN A 476 6.98 -5.97 -38.96
CA ASN A 476 6.22 -6.49 -40.07
C ASN A 476 7.12 -6.84 -41.27
N SER A 477 8.05 -5.93 -41.63
CA SER A 477 8.99 -6.17 -42.71
C SER A 477 10.25 -5.31 -42.61
N ALA A 478 11.33 -5.81 -43.20
CA ALA A 478 12.60 -5.09 -43.36
C ALA A 478 13.18 -5.38 -44.74
N LYS A 479 13.56 -4.32 -45.45
CA LYS A 479 14.16 -4.45 -46.79
C LYS A 479 15.15 -3.32 -47.06
N TYR A 480 16.16 -3.58 -47.84
CA TYR A 480 17.07 -2.54 -48.29
C TYR A 480 16.44 -1.62 -49.35
N VAL A 481 16.81 -0.36 -49.33
CA VAL A 481 16.40 0.58 -50.39
C VAL A 481 16.99 0.09 -51.72
N ASP A 482 16.16 -0.09 -52.73
CA ASP A 482 16.53 -0.63 -54.04
C ASP A 482 17.32 -1.97 -53.99
N GLY A 483 17.17 -2.75 -52.90
CA GLY A 483 17.89 -3.98 -52.69
C GLY A 483 19.38 -3.83 -52.31
N ASP A 484 19.84 -2.59 -52.08
CA ASP A 484 21.25 -2.28 -51.78
C ASP A 484 21.41 -1.79 -50.33
N TYR A 485 22.10 -2.56 -49.49
CA TYR A 485 22.31 -2.22 -48.07
C TYR A 485 23.03 -0.88 -47.88
N LYS A 486 23.85 -0.44 -48.88
CA LYS A 486 24.54 0.85 -48.84
C LYS A 486 23.61 2.06 -48.93
N LYS A 487 22.37 1.85 -49.41
CA LYS A 487 21.36 2.88 -49.53
C LYS A 487 20.49 3.04 -48.30
N GLY A 488 20.60 2.14 -47.31
CA GLY A 488 19.87 2.14 -46.07
C GLY A 488 18.79 1.06 -46.01
N LEU A 489 18.18 0.96 -44.83
CA LEU A 489 17.15 -0.03 -44.50
C LEU A 489 15.78 0.65 -44.39
N ILE A 490 14.75 0.08 -44.99
CA ILE A 490 13.34 0.42 -44.77
C ILE A 490 12.78 -0.58 -43.79
N LEU A 491 12.27 -0.08 -42.68
CA LEU A 491 11.58 -0.87 -41.66
C LEU A 491 10.11 -0.52 -41.61
N LYS A 492 9.28 -1.56 -41.47
CA LYS A 492 7.87 -1.44 -41.16
C LYS A 492 7.60 -2.14 -39.82
N VAL A 493 7.17 -1.38 -38.83
CA VAL A 493 6.73 -1.87 -37.54
C VAL A 493 5.22 -1.76 -37.44
N GLU A 494 4.62 -2.61 -36.62
CA GLU A 494 3.17 -2.69 -36.46
C GLU A 494 2.82 -2.84 -34.96
N ASN A 495 1.73 -2.18 -34.56
CA ASN A 495 1.11 -2.33 -33.26
C ASN A 495 -0.09 -3.27 -33.40
N PHE A 496 0.09 -4.52 -33.04
CA PHE A 496 -0.93 -5.58 -33.11
C PHE A 496 -1.90 -5.53 -31.93
N GLY A 497 -1.43 -5.06 -30.76
CA GLY A 497 -2.24 -4.83 -29.59
C GLY A 497 -3.03 -3.53 -29.62
N GLN A 498 -3.90 -3.32 -28.62
CA GLN A 498 -4.65 -2.07 -28.51
C GLN A 498 -3.86 -0.97 -27.76
N LEU A 499 -2.92 -1.35 -26.88
CA LEU A 499 -2.11 -0.39 -26.10
C LEU A 499 -0.80 -0.11 -26.83
N PRO A 500 -0.69 1.03 -27.51
CA PRO A 500 0.56 1.43 -28.15
C PRO A 500 1.56 1.89 -27.11
N MET A 501 2.85 1.71 -27.41
CA MET A 501 3.96 2.13 -26.55
C MET A 501 5.03 2.85 -27.37
N PRO A 502 5.74 3.83 -26.81
CA PRO A 502 7.03 4.24 -27.36
C PRO A 502 7.98 3.04 -27.30
N THR A 503 8.78 2.86 -28.33
CA THR A 503 9.66 1.68 -28.40
C THR A 503 11.03 2.00 -28.97
N THR A 504 12.01 1.19 -28.62
CA THR A 504 13.35 1.24 -29.21
C THR A 504 13.50 0.12 -30.22
N VAL A 505 13.99 0.45 -31.39
CA VAL A 505 14.36 -0.49 -32.43
C VAL A 505 15.89 -0.58 -32.47
N GLN A 506 16.44 -1.76 -32.25
CA GLN A 506 17.88 -2.01 -32.38
C GLN A 506 18.15 -2.74 -33.69
N VAL A 507 18.98 -2.16 -34.54
CA VAL A 507 19.46 -2.76 -35.79
C VAL A 507 20.88 -3.28 -35.56
N ASN A 508 21.09 -4.59 -35.64
CA ASN A 508 22.39 -5.22 -35.48
C ASN A 508 22.98 -5.53 -36.85
N PHE A 509 24.25 -5.17 -37.04
CA PHE A 509 24.97 -5.35 -38.29
C PHE A 509 25.83 -6.61 -38.26
N LYS A 510 26.14 -7.14 -39.43
CA LYS A 510 27.02 -8.32 -39.57
C LYS A 510 28.46 -8.07 -39.06
N ASP A 511 28.89 -6.83 -39.00
CA ASP A 511 30.18 -6.45 -38.45
C ASP A 511 30.23 -6.41 -36.90
N GLY A 512 29.15 -6.77 -36.24
CA GLY A 512 29.04 -6.81 -34.77
C GLY A 512 28.65 -5.46 -34.13
N THR A 513 28.51 -4.40 -34.91
CA THR A 513 28.01 -3.11 -34.40
C THR A 513 26.50 -3.04 -34.41
N SER A 514 25.93 -2.06 -33.70
CA SER A 514 24.47 -1.83 -33.69
C SER A 514 24.13 -0.34 -33.75
N GLN A 515 22.91 -0.07 -34.14
CA GLN A 515 22.31 1.27 -34.15
C GLN A 515 20.93 1.20 -33.51
N GLU A 516 20.59 2.15 -32.67
CA GLU A 516 19.25 2.26 -32.07
C GLU A 516 18.45 3.42 -32.70
N VAL A 517 17.17 3.19 -32.89
CA VAL A 517 16.19 4.19 -33.30
C VAL A 517 15.06 4.19 -32.27
N LYS A 518 14.80 5.34 -31.68
CA LYS A 518 13.69 5.51 -30.73
C LYS A 518 12.47 6.00 -31.47
N LEU A 519 11.37 5.27 -31.36
CA LEU A 519 10.08 5.64 -31.92
C LEU A 519 9.22 6.22 -30.79
N PRO A 520 8.86 7.50 -30.86
CA PRO A 520 7.98 8.13 -29.88
C PRO A 520 6.54 7.63 -30.04
N ILE A 521 5.71 7.82 -29.00
CA ILE A 521 4.30 7.39 -29.02
C ILE A 521 3.50 8.00 -30.17
N GLU A 522 3.91 9.15 -30.66
CA GLU A 522 3.23 9.90 -31.73
C GLU A 522 3.14 9.15 -33.04
N VAL A 523 4.03 8.19 -33.30
CA VAL A 523 3.96 7.36 -34.52
C VAL A 523 2.67 6.52 -34.57
N TRP A 524 2.08 6.24 -33.41
CA TRP A 524 0.87 5.45 -33.25
C TRP A 524 -0.43 6.26 -33.16
N LYS A 525 -0.37 7.61 -33.12
CA LYS A 525 -1.57 8.45 -32.94
C LYS A 525 -2.60 8.29 -34.06
N ARG A 526 -2.16 7.98 -35.26
CA ARG A 526 -3.03 7.88 -36.46
C ARG A 526 -2.88 6.55 -37.20
N ASN A 527 -1.93 5.73 -36.80
CA ASN A 527 -1.52 4.56 -37.56
C ASN A 527 -1.36 3.35 -36.65
N THR A 528 -1.70 2.19 -37.13
CA THR A 528 -1.35 0.89 -36.55
C THR A 528 -0.04 0.34 -37.12
N GLU A 529 0.43 0.91 -38.23
CA GLU A 529 1.69 0.58 -38.87
C GLU A 529 2.54 1.84 -39.06
N TRP A 530 3.86 1.71 -38.97
CA TRP A 530 4.78 2.79 -39.20
C TRP A 530 5.97 2.34 -40.02
N THR A 531 6.19 3.00 -41.17
CA THR A 531 7.31 2.73 -42.07
C THR A 531 8.31 3.87 -42.01
N PHE A 532 9.58 3.57 -41.78
CA PHE A 532 10.64 4.54 -41.71
C PHE A 532 11.96 4.01 -42.27
N LYS A 533 12.87 4.92 -42.60
CA LYS A 533 14.21 4.58 -43.10
C LYS A 533 15.23 4.68 -41.99
N VAL A 534 16.02 3.63 -41.83
CA VAL A 534 17.23 3.66 -41.01
C VAL A 534 18.41 3.94 -41.94
N PRO A 535 19.07 5.10 -41.80
CA PRO A 535 20.26 5.40 -42.60
C PRO A 535 21.42 4.52 -42.14
N SER A 536 21.85 3.64 -43.01
CA SER A 536 23.01 2.76 -42.79
C SER A 536 23.64 2.38 -44.10
N THR A 537 24.95 2.16 -44.08
CA THR A 537 25.71 1.62 -45.19
C THR A 537 26.28 0.23 -44.90
N LYS A 538 25.77 -0.39 -43.82
CA LYS A 538 26.21 -1.69 -43.33
C LYS A 538 25.17 -2.76 -43.58
N GLU A 539 25.63 -3.98 -43.76
CA GLU A 539 24.78 -5.14 -43.90
C GLU A 539 24.16 -5.56 -42.55
N VAL A 540 22.83 -5.70 -42.51
CA VAL A 540 22.08 -6.01 -41.30
C VAL A 540 22.04 -7.51 -41.07
N SER A 541 22.22 -7.94 -39.83
CA SER A 541 22.02 -9.32 -39.39
C SER A 541 20.62 -9.53 -38.80
N THR A 542 20.29 -8.78 -37.76
CA THR A 542 19.02 -8.88 -37.02
C THR A 542 18.47 -7.53 -36.62
N ILE A 543 17.18 -7.44 -36.42
CA ILE A 543 16.49 -6.26 -35.91
C ILE A 543 15.66 -6.70 -34.72
N LYS A 544 15.70 -5.92 -33.63
CA LYS A 544 14.96 -6.19 -32.40
C LYS A 544 14.15 -5.00 -31.96
N LEU A 545 12.88 -5.22 -31.64
CA LEU A 545 12.06 -4.28 -30.85
C LEU A 545 12.30 -4.53 -29.37
N ASP A 546 12.27 -3.47 -28.58
CA ASP A 546 12.46 -3.50 -27.13
C ASP A 546 13.66 -4.42 -26.73
N PRO A 547 14.87 -4.08 -27.16
CA PRO A 547 16.05 -4.94 -26.97
C PRO A 547 16.39 -5.20 -25.52
N ASN A 548 15.96 -4.32 -24.60
CA ASN A 548 16.17 -4.43 -23.16
C ASN A 548 15.07 -5.19 -22.42
N GLY A 549 14.00 -5.62 -23.11
CA GLY A 549 12.88 -6.33 -22.50
C GLY A 549 12.13 -5.51 -21.44
N ALA A 550 11.99 -4.20 -21.69
CA ALA A 550 11.35 -3.27 -20.75
C ALA A 550 9.83 -3.33 -20.76
N LEU A 551 9.24 -3.81 -21.85
CA LEU A 551 7.80 -3.89 -22.04
C LEU A 551 7.26 -5.30 -21.83
N PRO A 552 6.10 -5.46 -21.18
CA PRO A 552 5.40 -6.73 -21.08
C PRO A 552 4.59 -7.01 -22.36
N ASP A 553 5.30 -7.24 -23.44
CA ASP A 553 4.73 -7.60 -24.73
C ASP A 553 4.20 -9.04 -24.71
N VAL A 554 3.00 -9.28 -25.24
CA VAL A 554 2.33 -10.58 -25.18
C VAL A 554 2.79 -11.54 -26.27
N ASP A 555 3.41 -11.07 -27.35
CA ASP A 555 3.98 -11.91 -28.41
C ASP A 555 5.43 -11.55 -28.76
N LEU A 556 6.37 -12.14 -28.07
CA LEU A 556 7.80 -11.89 -28.30
C LEU A 556 8.33 -12.46 -29.62
N LYS A 557 7.57 -13.27 -30.34
CA LYS A 557 8.02 -13.89 -31.59
C LYS A 557 8.13 -12.87 -32.72
N ASN A 558 7.28 -11.86 -32.71
CA ASN A 558 7.27 -10.80 -33.71
C ASN A 558 8.24 -9.65 -33.39
N ASN A 559 8.92 -9.67 -32.23
CA ASN A 559 9.86 -8.62 -31.80
C ASN A 559 11.26 -8.75 -32.41
N THR A 560 11.56 -9.85 -33.09
CA THR A 560 12.86 -10.08 -33.74
C THR A 560 12.67 -10.42 -35.20
N PHE A 561 13.42 -9.76 -36.08
CA PHE A 561 13.45 -10.01 -37.52
C PHE A 561 14.88 -10.35 -37.96
N ASN A 562 15.02 -11.48 -38.65
CA ASN A 562 16.31 -11.91 -39.22
C ASN A 562 16.33 -11.58 -40.71
N MET A 563 17.33 -10.83 -41.15
CA MET A 563 17.44 -10.43 -42.56
C MET A 563 17.66 -11.61 -43.53
N GLY A 564 18.10 -12.78 -43.02
CA GLY A 564 18.21 -14.00 -43.80
C GLY A 564 16.89 -14.70 -44.08
N ASP A 565 15.83 -14.38 -43.35
CA ASP A 565 14.49 -14.98 -43.50
C ASP A 565 13.62 -14.23 -44.54
N ALA A 566 14.14 -13.14 -45.10
CA ALA A 566 13.45 -12.29 -46.08
C ALA A 566 13.72 -12.75 -47.52
N CYS A 567 13.43 -14.01 -47.84
CA CYS A 567 13.41 -14.52 -49.22
C CYS A 567 11.99 -14.80 -49.70
#